data_cf149913530207d49e07a798276dbfbf
#
_entry.id   cf149913530207d49e07a798276dbfbf
#
_cell.length_a   1.000
_cell.length_b   1.000
_cell.length_c   1.000
_cell.angle_alpha   90.00
_cell.angle_beta   90.00
_cell.angle_gamma   90.00
#
_symmetry.space_group_name_H-M   'P 1'
#
loop_
_entity.id
_entity.type
_entity.pdbx_description
1 polymer ?
#
loop_
_entity_poly.entity_id
_entity_poly.type
_entity_poly.pdbx_seq_one_letter_code
_entity_poly.pdbx_strand_id
1 'polypeptide(L)'
;MTHGKDVEHSESRFFSVLLAAAKLPGVRIDRGAYLRSALARHCSEEDIRRAIDETPAAAGITVEVLDKVANDSVRYETAKVSALSAAAGIPGILALPATIPADTAQYFGHMLRIAQKLAYLYSWPDLFSDEGDEADDATMAVLTLFFGVMFGTQSANAAVGKVAGMMAEQVAKKLPQKALTKGVIYPMVKKVAASIGVKVTKQSFAKSVSKAVPLVGAAVSGTLTFATYLPMAKRLKKHLAGLPLAEPSRRVMDGEVVDGEVVEEHGSFDAASAEQLGAEHAVVKLEGPQS
;
A
#
# COMPACT_ATOMS: atom_id res chain seq x y z
N MET A 1 -11.58 2.95 35.17
CA MET A 1 -10.37 3.75 34.80
C MET A 1 -9.34 2.95 33.97
N THR A 2 -9.42 1.65 33.81
CA THR A 2 -8.49 0.80 33.04
C THR A 2 -8.64 0.94 31.50
N HIS A 3 -9.87 1.08 31.01
CA HIS A 3 -10.16 1.08 29.57
C HIS A 3 -9.50 2.23 28.76
N GLY A 4 -9.33 3.42 29.34
CA GLY A 4 -8.66 4.56 28.69
C GLY A 4 -7.15 4.34 28.50
N LYS A 5 -6.49 3.75 29.49
CA LYS A 5 -5.04 3.45 29.41
C LYS A 5 -4.72 2.36 28.39
N ASP A 6 -5.61 1.36 28.23
CA ASP A 6 -5.43 0.30 27.24
C ASP A 6 -5.58 0.82 25.82
N VAL A 7 -6.44 1.81 25.59
CA VAL A 7 -6.64 2.47 24.29
C VAL A 7 -5.43 3.32 23.92
N GLU A 8 -4.93 4.16 24.82
CA GLU A 8 -3.71 4.96 24.58
C GLU A 8 -2.48 4.10 24.31
N HIS A 9 -2.35 3.00 25.06
CA HIS A 9 -1.25 2.06 24.85
C HIS A 9 -1.32 1.35 23.48
N SER A 10 -2.52 0.99 23.04
CA SER A 10 -2.75 0.36 21.73
C SER A 10 -2.48 1.34 20.57
N GLU A 11 -2.89 2.59 20.72
CA GLU A 11 -2.61 3.67 19.77
C GLU A 11 -1.10 3.90 19.63
N SER A 12 -0.40 4.09 20.75
CA SER A 12 1.05 4.30 20.78
C SER A 12 1.83 3.15 20.14
N ARG A 13 1.43 1.90 20.42
CA ARG A 13 2.04 0.72 19.78
C ARG A 13 1.84 0.69 18.27
N PHE A 14 0.65 1.03 17.80
CA PHE A 14 0.39 1.08 16.37
C PHE A 14 1.29 2.10 15.67
N PHE A 15 1.38 3.32 16.20
CA PHE A 15 2.24 4.36 15.64
C PHE A 15 3.72 3.96 15.67
N SER A 16 4.19 3.32 16.73
CA SER A 16 5.58 2.81 16.81
C SER A 16 5.88 1.78 15.72
N VAL A 17 4.94 0.85 15.46
CA VAL A 17 5.07 -0.14 14.37
C VAL A 17 5.04 0.53 13.01
N LEU A 18 4.14 1.49 12.79
CA LEU A 18 3.99 2.20 11.52
C LEU A 18 5.25 3.01 11.19
N LEU A 19 5.80 3.73 12.18
CA LEU A 19 7.06 4.47 12.06
C LEU A 19 8.25 3.54 11.76
N ALA A 20 8.36 2.44 12.49
CA ALA A 20 9.42 1.45 12.25
C ALA A 20 9.33 0.87 10.84
N ALA A 21 8.11 0.55 10.39
CA ALA A 21 7.88 0.04 9.03
C ALA A 21 8.22 1.08 7.95
N ALA A 22 7.88 2.36 8.17
CA ALA A 22 8.17 3.44 7.22
C ALA A 22 9.68 3.72 7.04
N LYS A 23 10.49 3.36 8.04
CA LYS A 23 11.97 3.48 8.01
C LYS A 23 12.66 2.29 7.34
N LEU A 24 11.95 1.21 7.03
CA LEU A 24 12.55 0.05 6.37
C LEU A 24 12.98 0.38 4.94
N PRO A 25 14.15 -0.11 4.49
CA PRO A 25 14.61 0.11 3.12
C PRO A 25 13.59 -0.37 2.09
N GLY A 26 13.37 0.43 1.05
CA GLY A 26 12.47 0.12 -0.04
C GLY A 26 10.97 0.12 0.30
N VAL A 27 10.57 0.61 1.47
CA VAL A 27 9.15 0.79 1.83
C VAL A 27 8.59 2.07 1.23
N ARG A 28 9.34 3.14 1.19
CA ARG A 28 8.95 4.37 0.49
C ARG A 28 8.97 4.14 -1.00
N ILE A 29 7.91 4.53 -1.68
CA ILE A 29 7.74 4.40 -3.13
C ILE A 29 7.89 5.78 -3.73
N ASP A 30 8.86 5.94 -4.63
CA ASP A 30 8.93 7.13 -5.48
C ASP A 30 7.70 7.18 -6.38
N ARG A 31 6.90 8.24 -6.24
CA ARG A 31 5.63 8.40 -6.96
C ARG A 31 5.84 8.47 -8.47
N GLY A 32 6.81 9.27 -8.91
CA GLY A 32 7.08 9.49 -10.33
C GLY A 32 7.58 8.22 -11.02
N ALA A 33 8.59 7.56 -10.44
CA ALA A 33 9.13 6.31 -10.96
C ALA A 33 8.08 5.20 -10.99
N TYR A 34 7.23 5.13 -9.94
CA TYR A 34 6.16 4.14 -9.89
C TYR A 34 5.10 4.39 -10.98
N LEU A 35 4.57 5.61 -11.11
CA LEU A 35 3.56 5.93 -12.11
C LEU A 35 4.09 5.70 -13.53
N ARG A 36 5.32 6.12 -13.83
CA ARG A 36 5.98 5.85 -15.10
C ARG A 36 6.02 4.37 -15.43
N SER A 37 6.51 3.56 -14.51
CA SER A 37 6.63 2.12 -14.72
C SER A 37 5.27 1.41 -14.80
N ALA A 38 4.32 1.80 -13.95
CA ALA A 38 3.03 1.12 -13.84
C ALA A 38 2.07 1.44 -15.01
N LEU A 39 2.13 2.68 -15.54
CA LEU A 39 1.26 3.13 -16.63
C LEU A 39 1.83 2.89 -18.03
N ALA A 40 3.12 2.53 -18.16
CA ALA A 40 3.82 2.43 -19.43
C ALA A 40 3.16 1.53 -20.47
N ARG A 41 2.41 0.51 -20.04
CA ARG A 41 1.73 -0.43 -20.95
C ARG A 41 0.31 -0.02 -21.33
N HIS A 42 -0.20 1.06 -20.73
CA HIS A 42 -1.64 1.40 -20.81
C HIS A 42 -1.88 2.85 -21.23
N CYS A 43 -0.86 3.71 -21.21
CA CYS A 43 -1.00 5.13 -21.42
C CYS A 43 0.12 5.66 -22.33
N SER A 44 -0.13 6.77 -23.00
CA SER A 44 0.90 7.48 -23.79
C SER A 44 1.94 8.11 -22.86
N GLU A 45 3.15 8.37 -23.37
CA GLU A 45 4.21 9.07 -22.64
C GLU A 45 3.77 10.47 -22.17
N GLU A 46 2.91 11.14 -22.94
CA GLU A 46 2.37 12.44 -22.59
C GLU A 46 1.42 12.33 -21.39
N ASP A 47 0.51 11.35 -21.39
CA ASP A 47 -0.42 11.13 -20.27
C ASP A 47 0.34 10.70 -19.01
N ILE A 48 1.36 9.87 -19.16
CA ILE A 48 2.24 9.47 -18.05
C ILE A 48 2.96 10.69 -17.46
N ARG A 49 3.52 11.56 -18.30
CA ARG A 49 4.18 12.79 -17.86
C ARG A 49 3.19 13.68 -17.10
N ARG A 50 1.98 13.89 -17.64
CA ARG A 50 0.93 14.67 -16.96
C ARG A 50 0.49 14.03 -15.65
N ALA A 51 0.34 12.70 -15.61
CA ALA A 51 -0.01 11.98 -14.40
C ALA A 51 1.05 12.15 -13.29
N ILE A 52 2.32 12.29 -13.67
CA ILE A 52 3.42 12.55 -12.74
C ILE A 52 3.42 14.01 -12.27
N ASP A 53 3.32 14.95 -13.20
CA ASP A 53 3.39 16.40 -12.93
C ASP A 53 2.14 16.92 -12.19
N GLU A 54 1.01 16.28 -12.45
CA GLU A 54 -0.29 16.59 -11.83
C GLU A 54 -0.83 15.37 -11.09
N THR A 55 -1.82 14.68 -11.67
CA THR A 55 -2.38 13.43 -11.16
C THR A 55 -2.88 12.55 -12.33
N PRO A 56 -3.05 11.22 -12.13
CA PRO A 56 -3.67 10.36 -13.14
C PRO A 56 -5.07 10.84 -13.58
N ALA A 57 -5.90 11.33 -12.65
CA ALA A 57 -7.21 11.88 -12.97
C ALA A 57 -7.09 13.17 -13.81
N ALA A 58 -6.17 14.07 -13.49
CA ALA A 58 -5.92 15.28 -14.26
C ALA A 58 -5.35 15.00 -15.67
N ALA A 59 -4.60 13.90 -15.80
CA ALA A 59 -4.14 13.40 -17.11
C ALA A 59 -5.29 12.81 -17.96
N GLY A 60 -6.48 12.62 -17.38
CA GLY A 60 -7.62 12.01 -18.07
C GLY A 60 -7.59 10.49 -18.12
N ILE A 61 -6.71 9.84 -17.32
CA ILE A 61 -6.64 8.38 -17.29
C ILE A 61 -7.88 7.84 -16.58
N THR A 62 -8.60 6.94 -17.25
CA THR A 62 -9.87 6.41 -16.73
C THR A 62 -9.68 5.46 -15.56
N VAL A 63 -10.72 5.35 -14.72
CA VAL A 63 -10.71 4.46 -13.54
C VAL A 63 -10.53 3.00 -13.97
N GLU A 64 -11.03 2.58 -15.13
CA GLU A 64 -10.89 1.22 -15.67
C GLU A 64 -9.43 0.88 -15.94
N VAL A 65 -8.66 1.80 -16.52
CA VAL A 65 -7.22 1.65 -16.75
C VAL A 65 -6.48 1.59 -15.41
N LEU A 66 -6.79 2.53 -14.50
CA LEU A 66 -6.19 2.56 -13.17
C LEU A 66 -6.49 1.28 -12.37
N ASP A 67 -7.69 0.72 -12.54
CA ASP A 67 -8.11 -0.52 -11.88
C ASP A 67 -7.33 -1.74 -12.38
N LYS A 68 -7.04 -1.83 -13.69
CA LYS A 68 -6.17 -2.87 -14.25
C LYS A 68 -4.77 -2.81 -13.60
N VAL A 69 -4.14 -1.64 -13.64
CA VAL A 69 -2.81 -1.39 -13.06
C VAL A 69 -2.79 -1.63 -11.54
N ALA A 70 -3.85 -1.21 -10.84
CA ALA A 70 -3.99 -1.42 -9.40
C ALA A 70 -4.10 -2.91 -9.05
N ASN A 71 -4.84 -3.70 -9.86
CA ASN A 71 -4.94 -5.14 -9.67
C ASN A 71 -3.59 -5.84 -9.83
N ASP A 72 -2.78 -5.44 -10.81
CA ASP A 72 -1.44 -6.00 -11.03
C ASP A 72 -0.52 -5.64 -9.86
N SER A 73 -0.56 -4.39 -9.38
CA SER A 73 0.18 -3.96 -8.21
C SER A 73 -0.22 -4.73 -6.94
N VAL A 74 -1.52 -4.98 -6.75
CA VAL A 74 -2.03 -5.79 -5.62
C VAL A 74 -1.54 -7.23 -5.72
N ARG A 75 -1.61 -7.85 -6.91
CA ARG A 75 -1.13 -9.22 -7.14
C ARG A 75 0.36 -9.34 -6.86
N TYR A 76 1.16 -8.42 -7.41
CA TYR A 76 2.61 -8.40 -7.22
C TYR A 76 3.00 -8.26 -5.74
N GLU A 77 2.48 -7.27 -5.03
CA GLU A 77 2.81 -7.07 -3.61
C GLU A 77 2.29 -8.24 -2.74
N THR A 78 1.12 -8.81 -3.08
CA THR A 78 0.61 -10.00 -2.37
C THR A 78 1.52 -11.20 -2.55
N ALA A 79 1.96 -11.49 -3.77
CA ALA A 79 2.89 -12.58 -4.05
C ALA A 79 4.21 -12.39 -3.31
N LYS A 80 4.76 -11.16 -3.36
CA LYS A 80 6.02 -10.82 -2.69
C LYS A 80 5.95 -10.99 -1.18
N VAL A 81 4.91 -10.46 -0.52
CA VAL A 81 4.78 -10.58 0.94
C VAL A 81 4.51 -12.03 1.37
N SER A 82 3.77 -12.80 0.56
CA SER A 82 3.50 -14.21 0.84
C SER A 82 4.74 -15.08 0.70
N ALA A 83 5.56 -14.84 -0.32
CA ALA A 83 6.84 -15.52 -0.51
C ALA A 83 7.82 -15.24 0.64
N LEU A 84 7.93 -13.97 1.06
CA LEU A 84 8.77 -13.59 2.20
C LEU A 84 8.28 -14.19 3.51
N SER A 85 6.95 -14.25 3.73
CA SER A 85 6.37 -14.90 4.91
C SER A 85 6.61 -16.42 4.91
N ALA A 86 6.57 -17.05 3.75
CA ALA A 86 6.92 -18.47 3.61
C ALA A 86 8.40 -18.71 3.93
N ALA A 87 9.29 -17.88 3.39
CA ALA A 87 10.74 -17.96 3.66
C ALA A 87 11.06 -17.72 5.14
N ALA A 88 10.42 -16.75 5.80
CA ALA A 88 10.59 -16.47 7.23
C ALA A 88 10.06 -17.60 8.14
N GLY A 89 9.20 -18.47 7.63
CA GLY A 89 8.73 -19.67 8.34
C GLY A 89 9.76 -20.82 8.38
N ILE A 90 10.91 -20.69 7.70
CA ILE A 90 12.00 -21.67 7.73
C ILE A 90 12.85 -21.40 8.98
N PRO A 91 13.11 -22.42 9.86
CA PRO A 91 13.94 -22.23 11.05
C PRO A 91 15.37 -21.83 10.67
N GLY A 92 15.89 -20.78 11.30
CA GLY A 92 17.30 -20.36 11.16
C GLY A 92 17.54 -18.98 10.55
N ILE A 93 16.54 -18.28 10.06
CA ILE A 93 16.69 -16.93 9.54
C ILE A 93 16.26 -15.90 10.58
N LEU A 94 17.26 -15.27 11.21
CA LEU A 94 17.24 -14.04 12.01
C LEU A 94 16.51 -14.08 13.36
N ALA A 95 17.26 -14.43 14.38
CA ALA A 95 17.00 -13.98 15.75
C ALA A 95 17.54 -12.55 15.93
N LEU A 96 16.70 -11.53 15.75
CA LEU A 96 17.00 -10.17 16.18
C LEU A 96 16.21 -9.86 17.46
N PRO A 97 16.87 -9.41 18.53
CA PRO A 97 16.19 -8.92 19.72
C PRO A 97 15.62 -7.55 19.40
N ALA A 98 14.34 -7.45 19.06
CA ALA A 98 13.66 -6.20 18.85
C ALA A 98 12.38 -6.14 19.68
N THR A 99 12.11 -4.99 20.26
CA THR A 99 10.89 -4.65 20.99
C THR A 99 9.62 -4.72 20.10
N ILE A 100 9.81 -4.66 18.79
CA ILE A 100 8.79 -4.94 17.77
C ILE A 100 9.29 -6.16 16.98
N PRO A 101 8.51 -7.25 16.86
CA PRO A 101 8.91 -8.38 16.03
C PRO A 101 9.19 -7.91 14.60
N ALA A 102 10.38 -8.21 14.07
CA ALA A 102 10.81 -7.83 12.73
C ALA A 102 9.77 -8.22 11.65
N ASP A 103 9.15 -9.39 11.82
CA ASP A 103 8.05 -9.87 10.96
C ASP A 103 6.86 -8.91 10.92
N THR A 104 6.54 -8.26 12.05
CA THR A 104 5.43 -7.30 12.12
C THR A 104 5.77 -6.02 11.36
N ALA A 105 6.95 -5.45 11.60
CA ALA A 105 7.40 -4.26 10.88
C ALA A 105 7.50 -4.52 9.37
N GLN A 106 8.00 -5.68 8.96
CA GLN A 106 8.08 -6.08 7.54
C GLN A 106 6.70 -6.23 6.91
N TYR A 107 5.75 -6.88 7.58
CA TYR A 107 4.37 -7.00 7.09
C TYR A 107 3.71 -5.63 6.91
N PHE A 108 3.88 -4.72 7.88
CA PHE A 108 3.41 -3.33 7.76
C PHE A 108 4.14 -2.55 6.67
N GLY A 109 5.43 -2.83 6.43
CA GLY A 109 6.18 -2.27 5.31
C GLY A 109 5.54 -2.61 3.96
N HIS A 110 5.13 -3.87 3.74
CA HIS A 110 4.39 -4.26 2.54
C HIS A 110 3.00 -3.61 2.45
N MET A 111 2.32 -3.45 3.59
CA MET A 111 1.05 -2.71 3.62
C MET A 111 1.25 -1.23 3.25
N LEU A 112 2.32 -0.60 3.74
CA LEU A 112 2.67 0.77 3.35
C LEU A 112 2.97 0.89 1.86
N ARG A 113 3.71 -0.06 1.29
CA ARG A 113 4.02 -0.07 -0.15
C ARG A 113 2.76 -0.12 -1.01
N ILE A 114 1.85 -1.06 -0.73
CA ILE A 114 0.62 -1.16 -1.52
C ILE A 114 -0.32 0.03 -1.29
N ALA A 115 -0.36 0.58 -0.07
CA ALA A 115 -1.16 1.76 0.22
C ALA A 115 -0.68 2.98 -0.58
N GLN A 116 0.64 3.23 -0.66
CA GLN A 116 1.24 4.28 -1.48
C GLN A 116 0.94 4.08 -2.97
N LYS A 117 1.18 2.87 -3.51
CA LYS A 117 0.93 2.56 -4.91
C LYS A 117 -0.52 2.82 -5.31
N LEU A 118 -1.46 2.36 -4.50
CA LEU A 118 -2.88 2.60 -4.73
C LEU A 118 -3.24 4.09 -4.59
N ALA A 119 -2.71 4.77 -3.59
CA ALA A 119 -2.91 6.21 -3.43
C ALA A 119 -2.45 6.98 -4.67
N TYR A 120 -1.24 6.71 -5.17
CA TYR A 120 -0.69 7.41 -6.34
C TYR A 120 -1.50 7.14 -7.61
N LEU A 121 -1.96 5.91 -7.84
CA LEU A 121 -2.85 5.59 -8.96
C LEU A 121 -4.18 6.34 -8.88
N TYR A 122 -4.77 6.44 -7.70
CA TYR A 122 -6.05 7.14 -7.50
C TYR A 122 -5.86 8.62 -7.09
N SER A 123 -4.82 9.25 -7.62
CA SER A 123 -4.60 10.70 -7.63
C SER A 123 -4.34 11.36 -6.28
N TRP A 124 -3.92 10.59 -5.28
CA TRP A 124 -3.39 11.17 -4.04
C TRP A 124 -2.00 11.77 -4.28
N PRO A 125 -1.62 12.81 -3.53
CA PRO A 125 -0.30 13.43 -3.65
C PRO A 125 0.81 12.49 -3.21
N ASP A 126 2.05 12.89 -3.44
CA ASP A 126 3.19 12.21 -2.85
C ASP A 126 3.09 12.28 -1.33
N LEU A 127 3.06 11.09 -0.72
CA LEU A 127 2.92 10.96 0.74
C LEU A 127 4.23 11.20 1.49
N PHE A 128 5.37 11.15 0.80
CA PHE A 128 6.70 11.31 1.37
C PHE A 128 7.53 12.37 0.63
N SER A 129 6.86 13.42 0.12
CA SER A 129 7.47 14.48 -0.68
C SER A 129 8.41 15.41 0.07
N ASP A 130 8.32 15.46 1.38
CA ASP A 130 9.20 16.33 2.17
C ASP A 130 10.60 15.69 2.31
N GLU A 131 11.64 16.50 2.14
CA GLU A 131 13.07 16.08 2.11
C GLU A 131 13.58 15.47 3.44
N GLY A 132 12.72 15.32 4.43
CA GLY A 132 13.05 14.73 5.73
C GLY A 132 13.00 13.20 5.75
N ASP A 133 13.84 12.60 6.61
CA ASP A 133 13.84 11.16 6.87
C ASP A 133 12.56 10.65 7.58
N GLU A 134 11.75 11.53 8.11
CA GLU A 134 10.53 11.19 8.84
C GLU A 134 9.28 11.61 8.06
N ALA A 135 8.25 10.74 8.08
CA ALA A 135 6.94 11.09 7.58
C ALA A 135 6.32 12.16 8.49
N ASP A 136 5.74 13.20 7.89
CA ASP A 136 5.03 14.23 8.64
C ASP A 136 3.75 13.69 9.29
N ASP A 137 3.21 14.44 10.25
CA ASP A 137 2.02 14.04 11.01
C ASP A 137 0.78 13.80 10.13
N ALA A 138 0.62 14.54 9.03
CA ALA A 138 -0.51 14.36 8.12
C ALA A 138 -0.35 13.11 7.24
N THR A 139 0.85 12.82 6.79
CA THR A 139 1.19 11.57 6.11
C THR A 139 0.91 10.37 7.01
N MET A 140 1.37 10.42 8.27
CA MET A 140 1.09 9.36 9.24
C MET A 140 -0.39 9.21 9.52
N ALA A 141 -1.15 10.31 9.59
CA ALA A 141 -2.58 10.29 9.76
C ALA A 141 -3.30 9.63 8.56
N VAL A 142 -2.97 10.01 7.32
CA VAL A 142 -3.57 9.43 6.11
C VAL A 142 -3.23 7.94 6.01
N LEU A 143 -1.97 7.54 6.22
CA LEU A 143 -1.58 6.14 6.22
C LEU A 143 -2.31 5.32 7.29
N THR A 144 -2.53 5.90 8.47
CA THR A 144 -3.36 5.31 9.53
C THR A 144 -4.79 5.07 9.05
N LEU A 145 -5.38 6.04 8.36
CA LEU A 145 -6.73 5.91 7.79
C LEU A 145 -6.78 4.85 6.69
N PHE A 146 -5.80 4.79 5.79
CA PHE A 146 -5.71 3.75 4.76
C PHE A 146 -5.63 2.36 5.38
N PHE A 147 -4.84 2.19 6.44
CA PHE A 147 -4.82 0.94 7.18
C PHE A 147 -6.16 0.65 7.83
N GLY A 148 -6.84 1.66 8.37
CA GLY A 148 -8.20 1.52 8.87
C GLY A 148 -9.16 0.95 7.82
N VAL A 149 -9.11 1.45 6.59
CA VAL A 149 -9.86 0.90 5.45
C VAL A 149 -9.47 -0.54 5.17
N MET A 150 -8.17 -0.85 5.10
CA MET A 150 -7.66 -2.20 4.88
C MET A 150 -8.17 -3.18 5.96
N PHE A 151 -8.18 -2.76 7.21
CA PHE A 151 -8.70 -3.54 8.35
C PHE A 151 -10.23 -3.54 8.49
N GLY A 152 -10.93 -2.84 7.58
CA GLY A 152 -12.40 -2.82 7.54
C GLY A 152 -13.05 -1.95 8.63
N THR A 153 -12.38 -0.89 9.06
CA THR A 153 -12.92 0.06 10.04
C THR A 153 -13.80 1.10 9.34
N GLN A 154 -15.09 1.10 9.60
CA GLN A 154 -16.06 2.00 8.93
C GLN A 154 -15.73 3.49 9.13
N SER A 155 -15.29 3.89 10.33
CA SER A 155 -14.86 5.27 10.59
C SER A 155 -13.69 5.71 9.72
N ALA A 156 -12.82 4.79 9.30
CA ALA A 156 -11.73 5.09 8.38
C ALA A 156 -12.25 5.39 6.98
N ASN A 157 -13.22 4.62 6.46
CA ASN A 157 -13.84 4.90 5.16
C ASN A 157 -14.41 6.31 5.09
N ALA A 158 -15.19 6.70 6.12
CA ALA A 158 -15.77 8.04 6.20
C ALA A 158 -14.69 9.14 6.28
N ALA A 159 -13.61 8.89 7.04
CA ALA A 159 -12.52 9.85 7.19
C ALA A 159 -11.74 10.03 5.88
N VAL A 160 -11.38 8.93 5.20
CA VAL A 160 -10.69 8.97 3.88
C VAL A 160 -11.54 9.70 2.85
N GLY A 161 -12.86 9.42 2.80
CA GLY A 161 -13.79 10.14 1.92
C GLY A 161 -13.83 11.65 2.19
N LYS A 162 -13.84 12.06 3.47
CA LYS A 162 -13.78 13.50 3.82
C LYS A 162 -12.46 14.16 3.40
N VAL A 163 -11.33 13.49 3.61
CA VAL A 163 -10.03 14.00 3.17
C VAL A 163 -10.00 14.15 1.65
N ALA A 164 -10.44 13.14 0.91
CA ALA A 164 -10.52 13.18 -0.55
C ALA A 164 -11.43 14.30 -1.06
N GLY A 165 -12.61 14.48 -0.44
CA GLY A 165 -13.51 15.60 -0.77
C GLY A 165 -12.85 16.97 -0.56
N MET A 166 -12.21 17.18 0.59
CA MET A 166 -11.48 18.43 0.87
C MET A 166 -10.38 18.70 -0.17
N MET A 167 -9.69 17.67 -0.63
CA MET A 167 -8.63 17.82 -1.62
C MET A 167 -9.20 18.09 -3.02
N ALA A 168 -10.26 17.42 -3.40
CA ALA A 168 -10.92 17.62 -4.69
C ALA A 168 -11.51 19.03 -4.79
N GLU A 169 -12.19 19.54 -3.76
CA GLU A 169 -12.75 20.87 -3.70
C GLU A 169 -11.70 21.98 -3.80
N GLN A 170 -10.53 21.76 -3.23
CA GLN A 170 -9.44 22.75 -3.18
C GLN A 170 -8.44 22.60 -4.35
N VAL A 171 -8.62 21.60 -5.22
CA VAL A 171 -7.60 21.20 -6.23
C VAL A 171 -6.22 21.06 -5.57
N ALA A 172 -6.20 20.47 -4.38
CA ALA A 172 -5.03 20.53 -3.51
C ALA A 172 -3.98 19.47 -3.93
N LYS A 173 -2.77 19.94 -4.22
CA LYS A 173 -1.60 19.08 -4.49
C LYS A 173 -0.95 18.54 -3.20
N LYS A 174 -1.45 18.92 -2.01
CA LYS A 174 -0.92 18.52 -0.70
C LYS A 174 -2.03 18.05 0.23
N LEU A 175 -1.66 17.25 1.21
CA LEU A 175 -2.60 16.79 2.25
C LEU A 175 -3.12 17.96 3.10
N PRO A 176 -4.39 17.93 3.55
CA PRO A 176 -4.95 18.97 4.41
C PRO A 176 -4.42 18.84 5.85
N GLN A 177 -3.20 19.33 6.07
CA GLN A 177 -2.42 19.22 7.30
C GLN A 177 -3.24 19.52 8.57
N LYS A 178 -3.88 20.68 8.62
CA LYS A 178 -4.63 21.13 9.79
C LYS A 178 -5.83 20.20 10.12
N ALA A 179 -6.54 19.71 9.10
CA ALA A 179 -7.68 18.82 9.30
C ALA A 179 -7.25 17.46 9.86
N LEU A 180 -6.11 16.95 9.38
CA LEU A 180 -5.56 15.63 9.74
C LEU A 180 -4.90 15.62 11.11
N THR A 181 -4.22 16.70 11.52
CA THR A 181 -3.37 16.73 12.73
C THR A 181 -4.05 17.37 13.94
N LYS A 182 -4.95 18.33 13.73
CA LYS A 182 -5.58 19.10 14.83
C LYS A 182 -7.07 19.37 14.63
N GLY A 183 -7.63 19.02 13.46
CA GLY A 183 -8.99 19.35 13.07
C GLY A 183 -9.97 18.18 13.17
N VAL A 184 -11.01 18.26 12.33
CA VAL A 184 -12.18 17.35 12.36
C VAL A 184 -11.87 15.89 12.04
N ILE A 185 -10.74 15.60 11.39
CA ILE A 185 -10.32 14.25 11.04
C ILE A 185 -9.48 13.61 12.15
N TYR A 186 -8.73 14.41 12.91
CA TYR A 186 -7.81 13.91 13.91
C TYR A 186 -8.41 12.95 14.96
N PRO A 187 -9.59 13.22 15.54
CA PRO A 187 -10.23 12.26 16.46
C PRO A 187 -10.53 10.90 15.81
N MET A 188 -10.84 10.91 14.49
CA MET A 188 -11.08 9.68 13.73
C MET A 188 -9.76 8.91 13.53
N VAL A 189 -8.65 9.59 13.26
CA VAL A 189 -7.31 9.00 13.16
C VAL A 189 -6.96 8.26 14.45
N LYS A 190 -7.11 8.91 15.61
CA LYS A 190 -6.86 8.29 16.93
C LYS A 190 -7.72 7.04 17.16
N LYS A 191 -9.03 7.14 16.90
CA LYS A 191 -9.95 6.00 17.04
C LYS A 191 -9.57 4.83 16.13
N VAL A 192 -9.15 5.12 14.90
CA VAL A 192 -8.69 4.11 13.94
C VAL A 192 -7.38 3.48 14.41
N ALA A 193 -6.39 4.29 14.83
CA ALA A 193 -5.11 3.81 15.35
C ALA A 193 -5.29 2.86 16.54
N ALA A 194 -6.10 3.25 17.51
CA ALA A 194 -6.42 2.41 18.67
C ALA A 194 -7.09 1.07 18.26
N SER A 195 -8.07 1.12 17.32
CA SER A 195 -8.75 -0.08 16.81
C SER A 195 -7.78 -1.04 16.12
N ILE A 196 -6.85 -0.52 15.31
CA ILE A 196 -5.84 -1.35 14.65
C ILE A 196 -4.84 -1.90 15.66
N GLY A 197 -4.39 -1.09 16.62
CA GLY A 197 -3.46 -1.50 17.67
C GLY A 197 -3.95 -2.73 18.45
N VAL A 198 -5.22 -2.77 18.80
CA VAL A 198 -5.84 -3.94 19.43
C VAL A 198 -5.81 -5.17 18.50
N LYS A 199 -6.15 -5.00 17.21
CA LYS A 199 -6.14 -6.10 16.24
C LYS A 199 -4.73 -6.66 16.02
N VAL A 200 -3.75 -5.79 15.89
CA VAL A 200 -2.33 -6.15 15.71
C VAL A 200 -1.82 -6.94 16.91
N THR A 201 -2.13 -6.50 18.13
CA THR A 201 -1.73 -7.20 19.36
C THR A 201 -2.30 -8.62 19.41
N LYS A 202 -3.59 -8.80 19.07
CA LYS A 202 -4.24 -10.13 19.04
C LYS A 202 -3.63 -11.05 17.97
N GLN A 203 -3.32 -10.52 16.78
CA GLN A 203 -2.67 -11.30 15.71
C GLN A 203 -1.23 -11.69 16.05
N SER A 204 -0.47 -10.81 16.68
CA SER A 204 0.90 -11.09 17.13
C SER A 204 0.91 -12.20 18.20
N PHE A 205 -0.06 -12.17 19.11
CA PHE A 205 -0.22 -13.24 20.11
C PHE A 205 -0.58 -14.58 19.48
N ALA A 206 -1.53 -14.62 18.55
CA ALA A 206 -1.94 -15.84 17.86
C ALA A 206 -0.77 -16.46 17.03
N LYS A 207 0.04 -15.63 16.37
CA LYS A 207 1.24 -16.07 15.64
C LYS A 207 2.33 -16.63 16.58
N SER A 208 2.46 -16.10 17.79
CA SER A 208 3.45 -16.59 18.78
C SER A 208 3.12 -18.00 19.26
N VAL A 209 1.83 -18.33 19.38
CA VAL A 209 1.38 -19.66 19.77
C VAL A 209 1.52 -20.69 18.65
N SER A 210 1.37 -20.29 17.38
CA SER A 210 1.44 -21.18 16.21
C SER A 210 2.86 -21.54 15.76
N LYS A 211 3.90 -20.86 16.27
CA LYS A 211 5.31 -21.11 15.92
C LYS A 211 5.88 -22.42 16.54
N ALA A 212 5.10 -23.18 17.29
CA ALA A 212 5.55 -24.41 17.96
C ALA A 212 5.73 -25.63 17.02
N VAL A 213 5.37 -25.53 15.70
CA VAL A 213 5.49 -26.66 14.75
C VAL A 213 6.23 -26.21 13.48
N PRO A 214 7.53 -26.55 13.31
CA PRO A 214 8.41 -25.92 12.32
C PRO A 214 8.12 -26.20 10.84
N LEU A 215 7.65 -27.38 10.46
CA LEU A 215 7.50 -27.78 9.05
C LEU A 215 6.14 -27.42 8.43
N VAL A 216 5.11 -27.28 9.24
CA VAL A 216 3.78 -26.83 8.80
C VAL A 216 3.75 -25.28 8.73
N GLY A 217 4.70 -24.63 9.41
CA GLY A 217 4.73 -23.18 9.60
C GLY A 217 4.94 -22.38 8.32
N ALA A 218 5.79 -22.81 7.38
CA ALA A 218 6.11 -22.04 6.18
C ALA A 218 4.93 -21.98 5.18
N ALA A 219 4.33 -23.11 4.88
CA ALA A 219 3.16 -23.16 3.98
C ALA A 219 1.95 -22.45 4.61
N VAL A 220 1.72 -22.66 5.90
CA VAL A 220 0.64 -21.99 6.65
C VAL A 220 0.88 -20.49 6.75
N SER A 221 2.12 -20.02 7.00
CA SER A 221 2.44 -18.60 7.08
C SER A 221 2.23 -17.88 5.75
N GLY A 222 2.73 -18.42 4.64
CA GLY A 222 2.55 -17.85 3.31
C GLY A 222 1.09 -17.81 2.89
N THR A 223 0.36 -18.90 3.09
CA THR A 223 -1.08 -19.00 2.77
C THR A 223 -1.92 -18.06 3.63
N LEU A 224 -1.64 -17.98 4.93
CA LEU A 224 -2.34 -17.08 5.85
C LEU A 224 -2.07 -15.61 5.48
N THR A 225 -0.83 -15.27 5.13
CA THR A 225 -0.47 -13.93 4.67
C THR A 225 -1.20 -13.60 3.38
N PHE A 226 -1.23 -14.50 2.41
CA PHE A 226 -1.98 -14.34 1.18
C PHE A 226 -3.48 -14.13 1.45
N ALA A 227 -4.07 -14.99 2.27
CA ALA A 227 -5.50 -14.95 2.60
C ALA A 227 -5.92 -13.70 3.37
N THR A 228 -5.00 -13.07 4.11
CA THR A 228 -5.29 -11.85 4.87
C THR A 228 -4.94 -10.58 4.09
N TYR A 229 -3.76 -10.54 3.46
CA TYR A 229 -3.25 -9.35 2.77
C TYR A 229 -4.06 -8.99 1.52
N LEU A 230 -4.37 -9.98 0.67
CA LEU A 230 -5.10 -9.75 -0.58
C LEU A 230 -6.48 -9.09 -0.39
N PRO A 231 -7.35 -9.56 0.53
CA PRO A 231 -8.63 -8.89 0.78
C PRO A 231 -8.45 -7.48 1.34
N MET A 232 -7.43 -7.25 2.16
CA MET A 232 -7.12 -5.94 2.73
C MET A 232 -6.72 -4.94 1.64
N ALA A 233 -5.78 -5.33 0.76
CA ALA A 233 -5.36 -4.51 -0.38
C ALA A 233 -6.53 -4.23 -1.34
N LYS A 234 -7.34 -5.25 -1.67
CA LYS A 234 -8.55 -5.09 -2.51
C LYS A 234 -9.58 -4.15 -1.89
N ARG A 235 -9.73 -4.17 -0.56
CA ARG A 235 -10.65 -3.28 0.15
C ARG A 235 -10.21 -1.83 0.04
N LEU A 236 -8.92 -1.56 0.22
CA LEU A 236 -8.38 -0.21 0.01
C LEU A 236 -8.53 0.22 -1.44
N LYS A 237 -8.14 -0.63 -2.40
CA LYS A 237 -8.31 -0.36 -3.84
C LYS A 237 -9.74 0.06 -4.17
N LYS A 238 -10.72 -0.76 -3.81
CA LYS A 238 -12.13 -0.49 -4.07
C LYS A 238 -12.60 0.84 -3.45
N HIS A 239 -12.11 1.15 -2.24
CA HIS A 239 -12.49 2.40 -1.58
C HIS A 239 -11.90 3.62 -2.29
N LEU A 240 -10.59 3.60 -2.61
CA LEU A 240 -9.94 4.73 -3.28
C LEU A 240 -10.45 4.96 -4.70
N ALA A 241 -10.75 3.89 -5.45
CA ALA A 241 -11.33 3.98 -6.80
C ALA A 241 -12.70 4.67 -6.84
N GLY A 242 -13.47 4.61 -5.76
CA GLY A 242 -14.78 5.25 -5.67
C GLY A 242 -14.76 6.67 -5.08
N LEU A 243 -13.59 7.30 -4.95
CA LEU A 243 -13.45 8.65 -4.40
C LEU A 243 -13.39 9.71 -5.51
N PRO A 244 -13.83 10.96 -5.26
CA PRO A 244 -13.78 12.04 -6.25
C PRO A 244 -12.38 12.30 -6.84
N LEU A 245 -11.32 12.02 -6.09
CA LEU A 245 -9.93 12.15 -6.57
C LEU A 245 -9.57 11.18 -7.70
N ALA A 246 -10.26 10.06 -7.82
CA ALA A 246 -10.00 9.05 -8.85
C ALA A 246 -10.73 9.37 -10.16
N GLU A 247 -11.74 10.26 -10.14
CA GLU A 247 -12.52 10.60 -11.32
C GLU A 247 -11.70 11.45 -12.29
N PRO A 248 -11.65 11.08 -13.59
CA PRO A 248 -10.93 11.86 -14.60
C PRO A 248 -11.47 13.28 -14.68
N SER A 249 -10.56 14.25 -14.66
CA SER A 249 -10.93 15.64 -14.96
C SER A 249 -11.36 15.75 -16.42
N ARG A 250 -12.53 16.33 -16.68
CA ARG A 250 -12.97 16.61 -18.07
C ARG A 250 -11.96 17.53 -18.73
N ARG A 251 -11.33 17.09 -19.80
CA ARG A 251 -10.50 17.96 -20.65
C ARG A 251 -11.43 18.92 -21.39
N VAL A 252 -11.25 20.20 -21.15
CA VAL A 252 -11.77 21.25 -22.03
C VAL A 252 -10.62 21.65 -22.95
N MET A 253 -10.61 21.12 -24.16
CA MET A 253 -9.69 21.55 -25.23
C MET A 253 -10.49 22.46 -26.16
N ASP A 254 -10.13 23.74 -26.21
CA ASP A 254 -10.69 24.75 -27.16
C ASP A 254 -12.21 24.77 -27.30
N GLY A 255 -12.94 24.62 -26.19
CA GLY A 255 -14.40 24.65 -26.17
C GLY A 255 -15.09 23.32 -26.49
N GLU A 256 -14.36 22.24 -26.77
CA GLU A 256 -14.91 20.92 -27.04
C GLU A 256 -14.53 19.93 -25.94
N VAL A 257 -15.50 19.20 -25.40
CA VAL A 257 -15.29 18.16 -24.38
C VAL A 257 -14.89 16.86 -25.09
N VAL A 258 -13.62 16.44 -24.95
CA VAL A 258 -13.15 15.16 -25.50
C VAL A 258 -13.11 14.14 -24.39
N ASP A 259 -13.98 13.12 -24.44
CA ASP A 259 -13.89 11.93 -23.61
C ASP A 259 -12.67 11.10 -24.05
N GLY A 260 -11.83 10.69 -23.11
CA GLY A 260 -10.60 9.96 -23.38
C GLY A 260 -10.87 8.64 -24.13
N GLU A 261 -10.32 8.53 -25.32
CA GLU A 261 -10.45 7.34 -26.17
C GLU A 261 -9.65 6.19 -25.60
N VAL A 262 -10.30 5.05 -25.34
CA VAL A 262 -9.66 3.81 -24.90
C VAL A 262 -9.04 3.16 -26.14
N VAL A 263 -7.72 3.16 -26.26
CA VAL A 263 -7.01 2.37 -27.27
C VAL A 263 -7.02 0.92 -26.80
N GLU A 264 -7.96 0.12 -27.32
CA GLU A 264 -7.93 -1.34 -27.16
C GLU A 264 -6.95 -1.94 -28.18
N GLU A 265 -5.69 -2.11 -27.80
CA GLU A 265 -4.79 -3.00 -28.51
C GLU A 265 -5.03 -4.44 -28.08
N HIS A 266 -5.64 -5.22 -28.95
CA HIS A 266 -5.77 -6.67 -28.82
C HIS A 266 -4.41 -7.33 -29.05
N GLY A 267 -3.61 -7.47 -27.98
CA GLY A 267 -2.44 -8.33 -27.92
C GLY A 267 -2.78 -9.61 -27.16
N SER A 268 -3.01 -10.70 -27.88
CA SER A 268 -3.14 -12.02 -27.26
C SER A 268 -1.87 -12.37 -26.49
N PHE A 269 -2.01 -12.55 -25.18
CA PHE A 269 -0.92 -12.97 -24.32
C PHE A 269 -0.74 -14.49 -24.45
N ASP A 270 0.33 -14.90 -25.15
CA ASP A 270 0.71 -16.29 -25.27
C ASP A 270 1.38 -16.76 -23.97
N ALA A 271 0.82 -17.80 -23.35
CA ALA A 271 1.25 -18.34 -22.05
C ALA A 271 2.67 -18.94 -22.06
N ALA A 272 3.31 -19.01 -23.23
CA ALA A 272 4.65 -19.59 -23.39
C ALA A 272 5.80 -18.69 -22.90
N SER A 273 5.57 -17.38 -22.73
CA SER A 273 6.64 -16.45 -22.32
C SER A 273 6.90 -16.38 -20.82
N ALA A 274 6.03 -16.97 -20.00
CA ALA A 274 6.21 -16.98 -18.55
C ALA A 274 7.20 -18.04 -18.07
N GLU A 275 7.46 -19.06 -18.87
CA GLU A 275 8.35 -20.18 -18.51
C GLU A 275 9.83 -19.88 -18.77
N GLN A 276 10.14 -18.95 -19.67
CA GLN A 276 11.52 -18.59 -20.02
C GLN A 276 12.20 -17.61 -19.05
N LEU A 277 11.44 -16.83 -18.27
CA LEU A 277 12.00 -15.87 -17.31
C LEU A 277 12.29 -16.49 -15.92
N GLY A 278 11.88 -17.72 -15.68
CA GLY A 278 12.15 -18.48 -14.45
C GLY A 278 13.43 -19.32 -14.46
N ALA A 279 14.00 -19.58 -15.63
CA ALA A 279 15.08 -20.55 -15.80
C ALA A 279 16.50 -19.97 -15.79
N GLU A 280 16.67 -18.68 -15.94
CA GLU A 280 18.02 -18.07 -16.08
C GLU A 280 18.72 -17.64 -14.79
N HIS A 281 18.09 -17.80 -13.62
CA HIS A 281 18.70 -17.39 -12.34
C HIS A 281 18.89 -18.54 -11.32
N ALA A 282 18.87 -19.79 -11.77
CA ALA A 282 19.05 -20.98 -10.90
C ALA A 282 20.32 -21.78 -11.18
N VAL A 283 21.32 -21.24 -11.89
CA VAL A 283 22.62 -21.89 -12.06
C VAL A 283 23.71 -21.00 -11.52
N VAL A 284 23.88 -20.97 -10.19
CA VAL A 284 25.15 -20.60 -9.55
C VAL A 284 25.74 -21.87 -8.96
N LYS A 285 26.72 -22.38 -9.67
CA LYS A 285 27.76 -23.33 -9.34
C LYS A 285 27.93 -23.69 -7.87
N LEU A 286 27.75 -24.99 -7.59
CA LEU A 286 28.46 -25.71 -6.55
C LEU A 286 29.72 -26.36 -7.19
N GLU A 287 30.84 -25.67 -7.17
CA GLU A 287 32.15 -26.29 -7.33
C GLU A 287 32.89 -26.09 -6.00
N GLY A 288 32.97 -27.15 -5.20
CA GLY A 288 33.85 -27.25 -4.06
C GLY A 288 35.26 -27.62 -4.50
N PRO A 289 36.32 -27.22 -3.76
CA PRO A 289 37.69 -27.61 -4.06
C PRO A 289 37.96 -29.03 -3.62
N GLN A 290 38.49 -29.84 -4.56
CA GLN A 290 39.23 -31.08 -4.23
C GLN A 290 40.69 -30.72 -3.95
N SER A 291 41.17 -31.07 -2.81
CA SER A 291 42.43 -31.64 -2.39
C SER A 291 42.83 -31.22 -1.00
#